data_867576320bdc4e72941d8afa8cb9b351
#
_entry.id   867576320bdc4e72941d8afa8cb9b351
#
_cell.length_a   1.000
_cell.length_b   1.000
_cell.length_c   1.000
_cell.angle_alpha   90.00
_cell.angle_beta   90.00
_cell.angle_gamma   90.00
#
_symmetry.space_group_name_H-M   'P 1'
#
loop_
_entity.id
_entity.type
_entity.pdbx_description
1 polymer ?
#
loop_
_entity_poly.entity_id
_entity_poly.type
_entity_poly.pdbx_seq_one_letter_code
_entity_poly.pdbx_strand_id
1 'polypeptide(L)'
;FFSRLQVKYAMSYLAILAVVLVLLNTYPLIASQNLLFSSKRDSLKSQAAVMASALMELESLNADQVARVMNMLDSTGLSRVLVTDPSGLILYDSLDQPAPEDSEEESSQTDETTQQEYHYALFQEVVLALKGSDVVYSQYRDGCFLSTAACPIVYRGMTIGAIYLTEEDTTQGALLMNLQQNLRSISLVLIAIALTISFFFSKVLTSRIG
;
A
#
# COMPACT_ATOMS: atom_id res chain seq x y z
N PHE A 1 0.33 20.51 54.72
CA PHE A 1 1.64 20.21 54.09
C PHE A 1 1.65 18.79 53.46
N PHE A 2 1.09 17.81 54.14
CA PHE A 2 1.00 16.41 53.69
C PHE A 2 0.15 16.24 52.43
N SER A 3 -0.93 16.98 52.23
CA SER A 3 -1.80 16.88 51.06
C SER A 3 -1.08 17.29 49.75
N ARG A 4 -0.14 18.22 49.81
CA ARG A 4 0.66 18.63 48.66
C ARG A 4 1.66 17.56 48.21
N LEU A 5 2.17 16.76 49.12
CA LEU A 5 3.12 15.69 48.84
C LEU A 5 2.39 14.52 48.16
N GLN A 6 1.20 14.15 48.64
CA GLN A 6 0.35 13.11 48.06
C GLN A 6 -0.08 13.46 46.64
N VAL A 7 -0.47 14.71 46.39
CA VAL A 7 -0.80 15.18 45.05
C VAL A 7 0.40 15.10 44.10
N LYS A 8 1.60 15.44 44.56
CA LYS A 8 2.82 15.30 43.75
C LYS A 8 3.10 13.86 43.35
N TYR A 9 2.99 12.90 44.26
CA TYR A 9 3.18 11.47 43.92
C TYR A 9 2.08 10.96 43.00
N ALA A 10 0.82 11.29 43.25
CA ALA A 10 -0.29 10.92 42.37
C ALA A 10 -0.10 11.48 40.95
N MET A 11 0.32 12.73 40.81
CA MET A 11 0.62 13.35 39.53
C MET A 11 1.81 12.69 38.80
N SER A 12 2.85 12.29 39.55
CA SER A 12 3.98 11.56 38.99
C SER A 12 3.56 10.19 38.42
N TYR A 13 2.77 9.41 39.16
CA TYR A 13 2.24 8.13 38.71
C TYR A 13 1.32 8.30 37.49
N LEU A 14 0.46 9.32 37.53
CA LEU A 14 -0.42 9.63 36.37
C LEU A 14 0.40 10.02 35.14
N ALA A 15 1.47 10.79 35.28
CA ALA A 15 2.36 11.15 34.20
C ALA A 15 3.06 9.93 33.60
N ILE A 16 3.59 9.03 34.43
CA ILE A 16 4.22 7.78 33.96
C ILE A 16 3.21 6.91 33.22
N LEU A 17 2.00 6.77 33.80
CA LEU A 17 0.93 5.99 33.14
C LEU A 17 0.53 6.59 31.79
N ALA A 18 0.44 7.91 31.71
CA ALA A 18 0.13 8.59 30.43
C ALA A 18 1.21 8.33 29.36
N VAL A 19 2.49 8.38 29.75
CA VAL A 19 3.60 8.05 28.84
C VAL A 19 3.52 6.60 28.37
N VAL A 20 3.27 5.66 29.26
CA VAL A 20 3.13 4.24 28.92
C VAL A 20 1.95 4.02 27.98
N LEU A 21 0.81 4.67 28.21
CA LEU A 21 -0.36 4.59 27.34
C LEU A 21 -0.10 5.16 25.95
N VAL A 22 0.61 6.27 25.86
CA VAL A 22 1.00 6.85 24.56
C VAL A 22 1.90 5.87 23.80
N LEU A 23 2.89 5.27 24.45
CA LEU A 23 3.79 4.29 23.84
C LEU A 23 3.03 3.05 23.38
N LEU A 24 2.14 2.49 24.23
CA LEU A 24 1.33 1.33 23.89
C LEU A 24 0.34 1.59 22.74
N ASN A 25 -0.08 2.83 22.55
CA ASN A 25 -0.99 3.21 21.49
C ASN A 25 -0.28 3.49 20.16
N THR A 26 0.91 4.08 20.24
CA THR A 26 1.65 4.52 19.04
C THR A 26 2.51 3.41 18.45
N TYR A 27 3.19 2.62 19.27
CA TYR A 27 4.15 1.62 18.81
C TYR A 27 3.52 0.48 17.98
N PRO A 28 2.41 -0.17 18.41
CA PRO A 28 1.79 -1.23 17.61
C PRO A 28 1.26 -0.74 16.27
N LEU A 29 0.78 0.49 16.21
CA LEU A 29 0.27 1.09 14.98
C LEU A 29 1.39 1.28 13.96
N ILE A 30 2.51 1.88 14.38
CA ILE A 30 3.68 2.07 13.51
C ILE A 30 4.26 0.71 13.08
N ALA A 31 4.36 -0.24 14.00
CA ALA A 31 4.87 -1.57 13.70
C ALA A 31 3.97 -2.30 12.68
N SER A 32 2.65 -2.23 12.84
CA SER A 32 1.69 -2.82 11.90
C SER A 32 1.76 -2.18 10.52
N GLN A 33 1.86 -0.85 10.45
CA GLN A 33 2.06 -0.14 9.19
C GLN A 33 3.34 -0.59 8.49
N ASN A 34 4.46 -0.61 9.18
CA ASN A 34 5.74 -1.00 8.60
C ASN A 34 5.74 -2.46 8.10
N LEU A 35 5.10 -3.37 8.83
CA LEU A 35 4.96 -4.76 8.40
C LEU A 35 4.09 -4.88 7.14
N LEU A 36 2.97 -4.14 7.08
CA LEU A 36 2.11 -4.13 5.91
C LEU A 36 2.83 -3.54 4.69
N PHE A 37 3.54 -2.43 4.85
CA PHE A 37 4.33 -1.84 3.77
C PHE A 37 5.41 -2.79 3.26
N SER A 38 6.16 -3.44 4.17
CA SER A 38 7.17 -4.41 3.77
C SER A 38 6.57 -5.60 3.03
N SER A 39 5.50 -6.19 3.57
CA SER A 39 4.83 -7.33 2.96
C SER A 39 4.26 -7.00 1.56
N LYS A 40 3.61 -5.85 1.43
CA LYS A 40 3.07 -5.38 0.13
C LYS A 40 4.16 -5.11 -0.89
N ARG A 41 5.22 -4.44 -0.45
CA ARG A 41 6.39 -4.15 -1.28
C ARG A 41 7.02 -5.43 -1.83
N ASP A 42 7.23 -6.42 -0.98
CA ASP A 42 7.87 -7.68 -1.35
C ASP A 42 6.96 -8.50 -2.27
N SER A 43 5.66 -8.53 -2.00
CA SER A 43 4.65 -9.18 -2.84
C SER A 43 4.61 -8.57 -4.24
N LEU A 44 4.45 -7.25 -4.31
CA LEU A 44 4.33 -6.55 -5.60
C LEU A 44 5.62 -6.63 -6.42
N LYS A 45 6.77 -6.56 -5.75
CA LYS A 45 8.08 -6.76 -6.39
C LYS A 45 8.20 -8.17 -6.98
N SER A 46 7.78 -9.18 -6.23
CA SER A 46 7.79 -10.58 -6.71
C SER A 46 6.86 -10.77 -7.91
N GLN A 47 5.67 -10.21 -7.88
CA GLN A 47 4.72 -10.27 -9.00
C GLN A 47 5.30 -9.57 -10.24
N ALA A 48 5.85 -8.38 -10.09
CA ALA A 48 6.50 -7.65 -11.18
C ALA A 48 7.66 -8.44 -11.79
N ALA A 49 8.49 -9.08 -10.95
CA ALA A 49 9.61 -9.90 -11.41
C ALA A 49 9.13 -11.15 -12.17
N VAL A 50 8.07 -11.81 -11.71
CA VAL A 50 7.49 -12.97 -12.41
C VAL A 50 6.94 -12.56 -13.77
N MET A 51 6.18 -11.49 -13.85
CA MET A 51 5.63 -10.98 -15.09
C MET A 51 6.73 -10.51 -16.06
N ALA A 52 7.75 -9.79 -15.56
CA ALA A 52 8.91 -9.40 -16.34
C ALA A 52 9.66 -10.61 -16.88
N SER A 53 9.83 -11.67 -16.07
CA SER A 53 10.49 -12.91 -16.48
C SER A 53 9.73 -13.64 -17.60
N ALA A 54 8.39 -13.64 -17.56
CA ALA A 54 7.59 -14.21 -18.64
C ALA A 54 7.75 -13.46 -19.97
N LEU A 55 7.98 -12.15 -19.91
CA LEU A 55 8.21 -11.32 -21.09
C LEU A 55 9.67 -11.39 -21.57
N MET A 56 10.62 -11.80 -20.73
CA MET A 56 12.03 -11.99 -21.12
C MET A 56 12.24 -13.08 -22.17
N GLU A 57 11.30 -14.02 -22.30
CA GLU A 57 11.38 -15.06 -23.33
C GLU A 57 11.08 -14.53 -24.74
N LEU A 58 10.51 -13.33 -24.83
CA LEU A 58 10.21 -12.68 -26.09
C LEU A 58 11.47 -11.96 -26.62
N GLU A 59 11.91 -12.28 -27.82
CA GLU A 59 13.07 -11.65 -28.46
C GLU A 59 12.83 -10.16 -28.76
N SER A 60 11.58 -9.78 -28.97
CA SER A 60 11.12 -8.39 -29.14
C SER A 60 9.74 -8.22 -28.53
N LEU A 61 9.51 -7.07 -27.90
CA LEU A 61 8.20 -6.74 -27.35
C LEU A 61 7.29 -6.20 -28.46
N ASN A 62 6.26 -6.98 -28.80
CA ASN A 62 5.18 -6.57 -29.69
C ASN A 62 3.86 -6.57 -28.91
N ALA A 63 3.00 -5.58 -29.13
CA ALA A 63 1.73 -5.41 -28.40
C ALA A 63 0.90 -6.71 -28.37
N ASP A 64 0.73 -7.40 -29.50
CA ASP A 64 -0.04 -8.65 -29.58
C ASP A 64 0.58 -9.81 -28.78
N GLN A 65 1.91 -9.89 -28.76
CA GLN A 65 2.61 -10.93 -28.00
C GLN A 65 2.55 -10.65 -26.51
N VAL A 66 2.78 -9.39 -26.11
CA VAL A 66 2.67 -8.94 -24.72
C VAL A 66 1.26 -9.17 -24.19
N ALA A 67 0.22 -8.80 -24.96
CA ALA A 67 -1.17 -9.03 -24.57
C ALA A 67 -1.47 -10.50 -24.34
N ARG A 68 -1.01 -11.41 -25.23
CA ARG A 68 -1.18 -12.86 -25.05
C ARG A 68 -0.52 -13.38 -23.78
N VAL A 69 0.71 -12.96 -23.51
CA VAL A 69 1.43 -13.38 -22.28
C VAL A 69 0.75 -12.82 -21.04
N MET A 70 0.38 -11.54 -21.05
CA MET A 70 -0.28 -10.90 -19.92
C MET A 70 -1.67 -11.51 -19.61
N ASN A 71 -2.43 -11.88 -20.64
CA ASN A 71 -3.73 -12.55 -20.48
C ASN A 71 -3.63 -13.98 -19.95
N MET A 72 -2.46 -14.62 -20.05
CA MET A 72 -2.20 -15.94 -19.43
C MET A 72 -1.74 -15.82 -17.98
N LEU A 73 -1.28 -14.65 -17.56
CA LEU A 73 -0.80 -14.40 -16.21
C LEU A 73 -1.95 -13.93 -15.32
N ASP A 74 -1.97 -14.46 -14.10
CA ASP A 74 -2.94 -14.03 -13.09
C ASP A 74 -2.57 -12.63 -12.59
N SER A 75 -3.40 -11.65 -12.91
CA SER A 75 -3.30 -10.27 -12.42
C SER A 75 -4.28 -9.97 -11.30
N THR A 76 -4.85 -11.01 -10.69
CA THR A 76 -5.83 -10.86 -9.59
C THR A 76 -5.25 -10.04 -8.45
N GLY A 77 -5.96 -8.98 -8.07
CA GLY A 77 -5.54 -8.06 -7.01
C GLY A 77 -4.72 -6.87 -7.47
N LEU A 78 -4.31 -6.82 -8.74
CA LEU A 78 -3.68 -5.63 -9.33
C LEU A 78 -4.75 -4.69 -9.89
N SER A 79 -4.59 -3.39 -9.60
CA SER A 79 -5.49 -2.36 -10.12
C SER A 79 -5.15 -1.97 -11.56
N ARG A 80 -3.86 -2.05 -11.93
CA ARG A 80 -3.39 -1.76 -13.27
C ARG A 80 -2.06 -2.45 -13.55
N VAL A 81 -1.92 -2.94 -14.77
CA VAL A 81 -0.68 -3.48 -15.33
C VAL A 81 -0.36 -2.76 -16.63
N LEU A 82 0.84 -2.18 -16.72
CA LEU A 82 1.36 -1.54 -17.93
C LEU A 82 2.63 -2.24 -18.37
N VAL A 83 2.79 -2.42 -19.67
CA VAL A 83 4.06 -2.86 -20.28
C VAL A 83 4.47 -1.83 -21.30
N THR A 84 5.72 -1.39 -21.22
CA THR A 84 6.28 -0.41 -22.17
C THR A 84 7.45 -0.98 -22.94
N ASP A 85 7.69 -0.40 -24.10
CA ASP A 85 8.92 -0.59 -24.85
C ASP A 85 10.10 0.22 -24.25
N PRO A 86 11.33 0.15 -24.80
CA PRO A 86 12.48 0.90 -24.31
C PRO A 86 12.33 2.42 -24.39
N SER A 87 11.42 2.92 -25.24
CA SER A 87 11.14 4.36 -25.39
C SER A 87 10.11 4.87 -24.38
N GLY A 88 9.44 3.97 -23.65
CA GLY A 88 8.33 4.27 -22.75
C GLY A 88 6.97 4.25 -23.43
N LEU A 89 6.88 3.81 -24.71
CA LEU A 89 5.62 3.62 -25.40
C LEU A 89 4.86 2.46 -24.76
N ILE A 90 3.59 2.66 -24.45
CA ILE A 90 2.72 1.65 -23.85
C ILE A 90 2.38 0.62 -24.91
N LEU A 91 2.77 -0.64 -24.68
CA LEU A 91 2.43 -1.80 -25.50
C LEU A 91 1.22 -2.56 -24.97
N TYR A 92 0.96 -2.46 -23.68
CA TYR A 92 -0.15 -3.12 -23.00
C TYR A 92 -0.60 -2.29 -21.80
N ASP A 93 -1.91 -2.13 -21.67
CA ASP A 93 -2.56 -1.55 -20.48
C ASP A 93 -3.78 -2.40 -20.12
N SER A 94 -3.81 -2.91 -18.89
CA SER A 94 -4.93 -3.73 -18.43
C SER A 94 -6.26 -2.97 -18.31
N LEU A 95 -6.23 -1.64 -18.29
CA LEU A 95 -7.44 -0.81 -18.27
C LEU A 95 -8.01 -0.53 -19.66
N ASP A 96 -7.18 -0.63 -20.70
CA ASP A 96 -7.57 -0.35 -22.10
C ASP A 96 -7.99 -1.62 -22.87
N GLN A 97 -8.12 -2.76 -22.18
CA GLN A 97 -8.62 -3.94 -22.86
C GLN A 97 -10.12 -3.81 -23.14
N PRO A 98 -10.57 -4.00 -24.40
CA PRO A 98 -11.98 -4.16 -24.69
C PRO A 98 -12.51 -5.35 -23.88
N ALA A 99 -13.64 -5.17 -23.23
CA ALA A 99 -14.33 -6.25 -22.53
C ALA A 99 -14.50 -7.46 -23.47
N PRO A 100 -14.40 -8.72 -22.97
CA PRO A 100 -14.65 -9.89 -23.81
C PRO A 100 -16.00 -9.71 -24.51
N GLU A 101 -15.99 -9.84 -25.84
CA GLU A 101 -17.16 -9.74 -26.71
C GLU A 101 -18.14 -10.89 -26.42
N ASP A 102 -18.98 -10.75 -25.40
CA ASP A 102 -20.18 -11.54 -25.17
C ASP A 102 -21.42 -10.65 -25.19
N SER A 103 -21.50 -9.73 -26.10
CA SER A 103 -22.74 -9.05 -26.45
C SER A 103 -22.70 -8.65 -27.92
N GLU A 104 -23.38 -9.48 -28.72
CA GLU A 104 -23.82 -9.13 -30.07
C GLU A 104 -24.67 -7.87 -30.01
N GLU A 105 -24.13 -6.73 -30.37
CA GLU A 105 -24.90 -5.60 -30.86
C GLU A 105 -24.23 -5.00 -32.11
N GLU A 106 -25.03 -5.00 -33.14
CA GLU A 106 -24.77 -4.64 -34.53
C GLU A 106 -24.17 -3.25 -34.73
N SER A 107 -23.18 -3.27 -35.59
CA SER A 107 -22.93 -2.34 -36.69
C SER A 107 -23.20 -0.84 -36.51
N SER A 108 -22.11 -0.10 -36.65
CA SER A 108 -22.09 1.07 -37.53
C SER A 108 -20.67 1.24 -38.09
N GLN A 109 -20.50 0.89 -39.33
CA GLN A 109 -19.34 1.27 -40.13
C GLN A 109 -19.25 2.80 -40.16
N THR A 110 -18.23 3.33 -39.57
CA THR A 110 -17.75 4.66 -39.88
C THR A 110 -16.26 4.51 -40.12
N ASP A 111 -15.87 4.72 -41.40
CA ASP A 111 -14.50 4.90 -41.82
C ASP A 111 -13.88 6.04 -41.00
N GLU A 112 -13.14 5.71 -39.97
CA GLU A 112 -12.22 6.62 -39.34
C GLU A 112 -10.81 6.06 -39.46
N THR A 113 -10.01 6.80 -40.18
CA THR A 113 -8.55 6.72 -40.23
C THR A 113 -8.06 6.65 -38.80
N THR A 114 -7.76 5.43 -38.32
CA THR A 114 -7.25 5.20 -36.96
C THR A 114 -5.88 5.86 -36.86
N GLN A 115 -5.85 7.11 -36.43
CA GLN A 115 -4.63 7.71 -35.91
C GLN A 115 -4.34 6.91 -34.64
N GLN A 116 -3.40 6.00 -34.70
CA GLN A 116 -2.86 5.32 -33.52
C GLN A 116 -2.31 6.40 -32.58
N GLU A 117 -3.07 6.74 -31.56
CA GLU A 117 -2.65 7.67 -30.51
C GLU A 117 -1.61 6.94 -29.67
N TYR A 118 -0.35 7.28 -29.85
CA TYR A 118 0.76 6.68 -29.10
C TYR A 118 0.75 7.24 -27.67
N HIS A 119 0.43 6.39 -26.68
CA HIS A 119 0.47 6.74 -25.29
C HIS A 119 1.82 6.36 -24.67
N TYR A 120 2.48 7.31 -23.99
CA TYR A 120 3.75 7.08 -23.31
C TYR A 120 3.57 7.09 -21.80
N ALA A 121 4.12 6.09 -21.13
CA ALA A 121 4.19 6.04 -19.67
C ALA A 121 5.47 6.72 -19.17
N LEU A 122 5.40 8.02 -18.89
CA LEU A 122 6.53 8.81 -18.39
C LEU A 122 6.52 8.95 -16.86
N PHE A 123 6.01 7.93 -16.14
CA PHE A 123 6.10 7.87 -14.69
C PHE A 123 7.55 7.74 -14.25
N GLN A 124 7.90 8.35 -13.11
CA GLN A 124 9.27 8.31 -12.59
C GLN A 124 9.75 6.86 -12.38
N GLU A 125 8.87 5.97 -11.92
CA GLU A 125 9.13 4.56 -11.69
C GLU A 125 9.47 3.82 -12.99
N VAL A 126 8.73 4.08 -14.06
CA VAL A 126 8.96 3.48 -15.39
C VAL A 126 10.29 3.96 -15.95
N VAL A 127 10.58 5.27 -15.85
CA VAL A 127 11.86 5.83 -16.33
C VAL A 127 13.05 5.22 -15.60
N LEU A 128 12.93 4.95 -14.30
CA LEU A 128 13.98 4.30 -13.51
C LEU A 128 14.11 2.81 -13.87
N ALA A 129 12.99 2.13 -14.11
CA ALA A 129 12.99 0.75 -14.57
C ALA A 129 13.65 0.60 -15.95
N LEU A 130 13.37 1.50 -16.88
CA LEU A 130 14.04 1.53 -18.19
C LEU A 130 15.55 1.76 -18.11
N LYS A 131 16.01 2.38 -17.00
CA LYS A 131 17.46 2.49 -16.69
C LYS A 131 18.04 1.25 -16.01
N GLY A 132 17.25 0.20 -15.84
CA GLY A 132 17.67 -1.08 -15.25
C GLY A 132 17.52 -1.19 -13.74
N SER A 133 16.74 -0.33 -13.09
CA SER A 133 16.56 -0.34 -11.64
C SER A 133 15.15 -0.79 -11.27
N ASP A 134 15.04 -1.81 -10.38
CA ASP A 134 13.75 -2.14 -9.77
C ASP A 134 13.30 -1.02 -8.83
N VAL A 135 12.09 -0.55 -9.00
CA VAL A 135 11.51 0.50 -8.16
C VAL A 135 10.22 -0.01 -7.54
N VAL A 136 10.08 0.14 -6.24
CA VAL A 136 8.84 -0.14 -5.54
C VAL A 136 8.53 1.01 -4.60
N TYR A 137 7.34 1.53 -4.70
CA TYR A 137 6.84 2.60 -3.85
C TYR A 137 5.51 2.18 -3.23
N SER A 138 5.31 2.47 -1.95
CA SER A 138 4.06 2.22 -1.26
C SER A 138 3.72 3.38 -0.36
N GLN A 139 2.48 3.83 -0.40
CA GLN A 139 1.96 4.88 0.45
C GLN A 139 0.58 4.50 1.02
N TYR A 140 0.30 5.02 2.21
CA TYR A 140 -1.02 4.94 2.82
C TYR A 140 -1.68 6.31 2.75
N ARG A 141 -2.81 6.39 2.08
CA ARG A 141 -3.56 7.63 1.93
C ARG A 141 -5.05 7.36 1.94
N ASP A 142 -5.79 8.13 2.72
CA ASP A 142 -7.27 8.12 2.77
C ASP A 142 -7.90 6.74 3.01
N GLY A 143 -7.23 5.90 3.85
CA GLY A 143 -7.72 4.56 4.16
C GLY A 143 -7.39 3.49 3.11
N CYS A 144 -6.56 3.81 2.13
CA CYS A 144 -6.14 2.91 1.08
C CYS A 144 -4.60 2.76 1.07
N PHE A 145 -4.12 1.53 0.84
CA PHE A 145 -2.72 1.29 0.49
C PHE A 145 -2.59 1.33 -1.02
N LEU A 146 -1.89 2.36 -1.51
CA LEU A 146 -1.48 2.45 -2.89
C LEU A 146 -0.02 1.98 -3.00
N SER A 147 0.20 0.92 -3.74
CA SER A 147 1.52 0.38 -4.00
C SER A 147 1.77 0.32 -5.50
N THR A 148 2.97 0.75 -5.91
CA THR A 148 3.42 0.72 -7.28
C THR A 148 4.75 0.00 -7.37
N ALA A 149 4.94 -0.80 -8.42
CA ALA A 149 6.22 -1.43 -8.73
C ALA A 149 6.55 -1.25 -10.20
N ALA A 150 7.80 -0.98 -10.50
CA ALA A 150 8.30 -1.00 -11.86
C ALA A 150 9.58 -1.85 -11.93
N CYS A 151 9.62 -2.80 -12.86
CA CYS A 151 10.76 -3.68 -13.09
C CYS A 151 11.18 -3.63 -14.56
N PRO A 152 12.50 -3.65 -14.84
CA PRO A 152 13.00 -3.74 -16.21
C PRO A 152 12.73 -5.13 -16.79
N ILE A 153 12.37 -5.16 -18.06
CA ILE A 153 12.36 -6.39 -18.86
C ILE A 153 13.70 -6.46 -19.57
N VAL A 154 14.52 -7.45 -19.19
CA VAL A 154 15.91 -7.55 -19.67
C VAL A 154 16.06 -8.78 -20.56
N TYR A 155 16.46 -8.59 -21.82
CA TYR A 155 16.79 -9.65 -22.76
C TYR A 155 18.28 -9.57 -23.12
N ARG A 156 19.03 -10.65 -22.91
CA ARG A 156 20.47 -10.73 -23.20
C ARG A 156 21.29 -9.56 -22.63
N GLY A 157 20.92 -9.09 -21.41
CA GLY A 157 21.63 -8.01 -20.72
C GLY A 157 21.27 -6.59 -21.17
N MET A 158 20.29 -6.43 -22.05
CA MET A 158 19.75 -5.14 -22.48
C MET A 158 18.32 -4.99 -22.00
N THR A 159 17.97 -3.80 -21.49
CA THR A 159 16.59 -3.47 -21.14
C THR A 159 15.80 -3.25 -22.43
N ILE A 160 14.83 -4.14 -22.67
CA ILE A 160 13.95 -4.12 -23.86
C ILE A 160 12.59 -3.49 -23.55
N GLY A 161 12.32 -3.14 -22.29
CA GLY A 161 11.09 -2.50 -21.84
C GLY A 161 11.00 -2.46 -20.33
N ALA A 162 9.86 -2.05 -19.83
CA ALA A 162 9.54 -2.05 -18.42
C ALA A 162 8.12 -2.54 -18.16
N ILE A 163 7.92 -3.21 -17.04
CA ILE A 163 6.60 -3.51 -16.52
C ILE A 163 6.31 -2.61 -15.32
N TYR A 164 5.11 -2.07 -15.26
CA TYR A 164 4.63 -1.23 -14.18
C TYR A 164 3.32 -1.79 -13.64
N LEU A 165 3.28 -2.02 -12.33
CA LEU A 165 2.15 -2.57 -11.61
C LEU A 165 1.64 -1.54 -10.60
N THR A 166 0.32 -1.47 -10.46
CA THR A 166 -0.34 -0.71 -9.40
C THR A 166 -1.32 -1.60 -8.67
N GLU A 167 -1.29 -1.53 -7.34
CA GLU A 167 -2.23 -2.21 -6.45
C GLU A 167 -2.86 -1.19 -5.50
N GLU A 168 -4.18 -1.19 -5.43
CA GLU A 168 -4.96 -0.42 -4.46
C GLU A 168 -5.65 -1.38 -3.49
N ASP A 169 -5.26 -1.34 -2.22
CA ASP A 169 -5.83 -2.21 -1.19
C ASP A 169 -6.59 -1.41 -0.14
N THR A 170 -7.89 -1.30 -0.36
CA THR A 170 -8.83 -0.67 0.58
C THR A 170 -9.13 -1.56 1.77
N THR A 171 -9.05 -2.89 1.61
CA THR A 171 -9.37 -3.87 2.67
C THR A 171 -8.36 -3.79 3.80
N GLN A 172 -7.06 -3.81 3.48
CA GLN A 172 -6.02 -3.67 4.49
C GLN A 172 -5.98 -2.25 5.07
N GLY A 173 -6.32 -1.25 4.26
CA GLY A 173 -6.51 0.12 4.74
C GLY A 173 -7.61 0.22 5.81
N ALA A 174 -8.76 -0.39 5.56
CA ALA A 174 -9.87 -0.44 6.53
C ALA A 174 -9.49 -1.22 7.80
N LEU A 175 -8.74 -2.33 7.68
CA LEU A 175 -8.24 -3.09 8.84
C LEU A 175 -7.33 -2.24 9.71
N LEU A 176 -6.42 -1.47 9.12
CA LEU A 176 -5.54 -0.57 9.86
C LEU A 176 -6.33 0.53 10.59
N MET A 177 -7.33 1.10 9.94
CA MET A 177 -8.21 2.11 10.52
C MET A 177 -9.02 1.54 11.70
N ASN A 178 -9.55 0.33 11.57
CA ASN A 178 -10.25 -0.38 12.65
C ASN A 178 -9.32 -0.68 13.83
N LEU A 179 -8.08 -1.12 13.57
CA LEU A 179 -7.06 -1.30 14.60
C LEU A 179 -6.78 0.00 15.36
N GLN A 180 -6.62 1.10 14.65
CA GLN A 180 -6.40 2.41 15.25
C GLN A 180 -7.56 2.84 16.13
N GLN A 181 -8.79 2.63 15.68
CA GLN A 181 -10.00 2.96 16.44
C GLN A 181 -10.13 2.09 17.70
N ASN A 182 -9.86 0.78 17.59
CA ASN A 182 -9.87 -0.13 18.72
C ASN A 182 -8.80 0.22 19.76
N LEU A 183 -7.57 0.51 19.35
CA LEU A 183 -6.51 0.96 20.25
C LEU A 183 -6.88 2.26 20.96
N ARG A 184 -7.50 3.21 20.27
CA ARG A 184 -7.99 4.46 20.87
C ARG A 184 -9.07 4.19 21.93
N SER A 185 -10.02 3.31 21.64
CA SER A 185 -11.09 2.91 22.56
C SER A 185 -10.54 2.23 23.81
N ILE A 186 -9.61 1.28 23.64
CA ILE A 186 -8.94 0.59 24.75
C ILE A 186 -8.18 1.59 25.63
N SER A 187 -7.48 2.55 25.02
CA SER A 187 -6.75 3.58 25.77
C SER A 187 -7.68 4.47 26.60
N LEU A 188 -8.85 4.83 26.08
CA LEU A 188 -9.85 5.60 26.84
C LEU A 188 -10.35 4.82 28.06
N VAL A 189 -10.63 3.53 27.89
CA VAL A 189 -11.06 2.65 29.01
C VAL A 189 -9.96 2.53 30.06
N LEU A 190 -8.70 2.34 29.65
CA LEU A 190 -7.57 2.26 30.56
C LEU A 190 -7.35 3.57 31.33
N ILE A 191 -7.51 4.72 30.69
CA ILE A 191 -7.44 6.03 31.35
C ILE A 191 -8.55 6.15 32.42
N ALA A 192 -9.78 5.76 32.08
CA ALA A 192 -10.90 5.81 33.01
C ALA A 192 -10.65 4.91 34.22
N ILE A 193 -10.17 3.68 34.04
CA ILE A 193 -9.81 2.75 35.09
C ILE A 193 -8.69 3.35 35.97
N ALA A 194 -7.64 3.91 35.36
CA ALA A 194 -6.53 4.50 36.07
C ALA A 194 -6.96 5.70 36.94
N LEU A 195 -7.83 6.56 36.42
CA LEU A 195 -8.40 7.67 37.17
C LEU A 195 -9.24 7.18 38.37
N THR A 196 -10.04 6.14 38.17
CA THR A 196 -10.87 5.54 39.22
C THR A 196 -9.99 4.96 40.35
N ILE A 197 -8.98 4.20 39.99
CA ILE A 197 -8.01 3.62 40.92
C ILE A 197 -7.26 4.73 41.68
N SER A 198 -6.79 5.74 40.98
CA SER A 198 -6.09 6.89 41.58
C SER A 198 -6.98 7.63 42.57
N PHE A 199 -8.24 7.81 42.24
CA PHE A 199 -9.22 8.44 43.17
C PHE A 199 -9.46 7.58 44.41
N PHE A 200 -9.62 6.28 44.28
CA PHE A 200 -9.80 5.35 45.38
C PHE A 200 -8.59 5.33 46.31
N PHE A 201 -7.38 5.21 45.78
CA PHE A 201 -6.15 5.25 46.58
C PHE A 201 -5.97 6.58 47.29
N SER A 202 -6.27 7.68 46.64
CA SER A 202 -6.23 9.01 47.28
C SER A 202 -7.18 9.08 48.48
N LYS A 203 -8.40 8.54 48.37
CA LYS A 203 -9.40 8.53 49.42
C LYS A 203 -9.01 7.63 50.61
N VAL A 204 -8.50 6.42 50.32
CA VAL A 204 -8.07 5.46 51.35
C VAL A 204 -6.87 5.99 52.14
N LEU A 205 -5.89 6.59 51.47
CA LEU A 205 -4.72 7.19 52.11
C LEU A 205 -5.13 8.39 53.00
N THR A 206 -6.07 9.21 52.53
CA THR A 206 -6.54 10.37 53.33
C THR A 206 -7.36 9.93 54.55
N SER A 207 -8.11 8.83 54.46
CA SER A 207 -8.92 8.27 55.57
C SER A 207 -8.09 7.59 56.65
N ARG A 208 -6.83 7.20 56.37
CA ARG A 208 -5.95 6.56 57.39
C ARG A 208 -5.05 7.55 58.14
N ILE A 209 -5.01 8.81 57.74
CA ILE A 209 -4.12 9.85 58.30
C ILE A 209 -4.93 10.91 59.09
N GLY A 210 -6.25 10.86 59.04
CA GLY A 210 -7.17 11.61 59.91
C GLY A 210 -7.72 10.73 61.01
#